data_2a13d1a26a05ca3c0c03616f8e9f312f
#
_entry.id   2a13d1a26a05ca3c0c03616f8e9f312f
#
_cell.length_a   1.000
_cell.length_b   1.000
_cell.length_c   1.000
_cell.angle_alpha   90.00
_cell.angle_beta   90.00
_cell.angle_gamma   90.00
#
_symmetry.space_group_name_H-M   'P 1'
#
loop_
_entity.id
_entity.type
_entity.pdbx_description
1 polymer ?
#
loop_
_entity_poly.entity_id
_entity_poly.type
_entity_poly.pdbx_seq_one_letter_code
_entity_poly.pdbx_strand_id
1 'polypeptide(L)'
;MADTLARLGEVPQFNGSAVAMGFCYGGPYAVLGPKRLGCAAGVSCHGTQMLDYLRDLEDVRAPVCILWGDRDHRAPEDVLNAYRALASRQNNVELHIFPSVQHGYMMQGMPKAYDARAREFSMRRAMAIVDDFRSRNVEKAIREAS
;
A
#
# COMPACT_ATOMS: atom_id res chain seq x y z
N MET A 1 -10.35 1.27 -12.52
CA MET A 1 -10.40 0.86 -11.09
C MET A 1 -11.77 1.07 -10.47
N ALA A 2 -12.41 2.24 -10.59
CA ALA A 2 -13.77 2.43 -10.05
C ALA A 2 -14.77 1.39 -10.57
N ASP A 3 -14.80 1.15 -11.88
CA ASP A 3 -15.67 0.14 -12.50
C ASP A 3 -15.36 -1.29 -12.01
N THR A 4 -14.07 -1.57 -11.75
CA THR A 4 -13.66 -2.88 -11.19
C THR A 4 -14.21 -3.07 -9.78
N LEU A 5 -14.14 -2.04 -8.93
CA LEU A 5 -14.70 -2.09 -7.58
C LEU A 5 -16.21 -2.19 -7.58
N ALA A 6 -16.90 -1.49 -8.49
CA ALA A 6 -18.33 -1.60 -8.67
C ALA A 6 -18.72 -3.06 -9.03
N ARG A 7 -18.00 -3.67 -9.98
CA ARG A 7 -18.20 -5.08 -10.36
C ARG A 7 -17.91 -6.06 -9.23
N LEU A 8 -16.90 -5.79 -8.38
CA LEU A 8 -16.65 -6.61 -7.19
C LEU A 8 -17.83 -6.58 -6.23
N GLY A 9 -18.50 -5.42 -6.10
CA GLY A 9 -19.72 -5.30 -5.28
C GLY A 9 -20.88 -6.20 -5.70
N GLU A 10 -20.89 -6.66 -6.96
CA GLU A 10 -21.88 -7.60 -7.49
C GLU A 10 -21.55 -9.08 -7.17
N VAL A 11 -20.34 -9.37 -6.66
CA VAL A 11 -19.89 -10.72 -6.32
C VAL A 11 -20.39 -11.11 -4.94
N PRO A 12 -21.21 -12.17 -4.80
CA PRO A 12 -21.82 -12.55 -3.50
C PRO A 12 -20.81 -12.83 -2.38
N GLN A 13 -19.58 -13.25 -2.73
CA GLN A 13 -18.52 -13.54 -1.77
C GLN A 13 -17.69 -12.31 -1.39
N PHE A 14 -17.91 -11.16 -2.03
CA PHE A 14 -17.20 -9.94 -1.70
C PHE A 14 -17.72 -9.35 -0.38
N ASN A 15 -16.84 -9.23 0.58
CA ASN A 15 -17.16 -8.75 1.93
C ASN A 15 -17.19 -7.20 2.07
N GLY A 16 -17.14 -6.46 0.95
CA GLY A 16 -17.14 -4.99 0.93
C GLY A 16 -15.77 -4.34 1.20
N SER A 17 -14.72 -5.12 1.45
CA SER A 17 -13.38 -4.58 1.73
C SER A 17 -12.40 -4.92 0.61
N ALA A 18 -11.79 -3.92 0.00
CA ALA A 18 -10.73 -4.08 -0.99
C ALA A 18 -9.44 -3.40 -0.50
N VAL A 19 -8.32 -4.07 -0.63
CA VAL A 19 -6.99 -3.50 -0.41
C VAL A 19 -6.34 -3.23 -1.76
N ALA A 20 -5.92 -1.99 -1.99
CA ALA A 20 -5.20 -1.61 -3.20
C ALA A 20 -3.70 -1.85 -3.01
N MET A 21 -3.07 -2.63 -3.90
CA MET A 21 -1.61 -2.80 -3.93
C MET A 21 -1.06 -2.34 -5.27
N GLY A 22 0.00 -1.51 -5.24
CA GLY A 22 0.59 -0.93 -6.42
C GLY A 22 2.12 -0.99 -6.43
N PHE A 23 2.68 -1.15 -7.62
CA PHE A 23 4.11 -1.25 -7.88
C PHE A 23 4.54 -0.13 -8.81
N CYS A 24 5.71 0.45 -8.60
CA CYS A 24 6.26 1.49 -9.47
C CYS A 24 5.23 2.61 -9.70
N TYR A 25 4.83 2.84 -10.94
CA TYR A 25 3.79 3.80 -11.32
C TYR A 25 2.42 3.54 -10.65
N GLY A 26 2.14 2.30 -10.28
CA GLY A 26 0.92 1.93 -9.55
C GLY A 26 0.92 2.33 -8.07
N GLY A 27 2.08 2.69 -7.51
CA GLY A 27 2.22 3.05 -6.09
C GLY A 27 1.32 4.19 -5.65
N PRO A 28 1.28 5.36 -6.32
CA PRO A 28 0.39 6.47 -5.99
C PRO A 28 -1.09 6.06 -6.00
N TYR A 29 -1.51 5.30 -7.01
CA TYR A 29 -2.90 4.86 -7.12
C TYR A 29 -3.31 3.94 -5.96
N ALA A 30 -2.39 3.11 -5.47
CA ALA A 30 -2.65 2.24 -4.32
C ALA A 30 -2.84 3.06 -3.04
N VAL A 31 -1.94 4.00 -2.74
CA VAL A 31 -2.03 4.81 -1.50
C VAL A 31 -3.19 5.80 -1.52
N LEU A 32 -3.63 6.24 -2.69
CA LEU A 32 -4.81 7.08 -2.87
C LEU A 32 -6.12 6.28 -2.99
N GLY A 33 -6.03 4.96 -3.16
CA GLY A 33 -7.19 4.06 -3.24
C GLY A 33 -8.20 4.26 -2.12
N PRO A 34 -7.78 4.37 -0.85
CA PRO A 34 -8.70 4.66 0.24
C PRO A 34 -9.51 5.95 0.07
N LYS A 35 -8.85 7.06 -0.26
CA LYS A 35 -9.50 8.37 -0.41
C LYS A 35 -10.38 8.45 -1.65
N ARG A 36 -9.89 7.94 -2.77
CA ARG A 36 -10.51 8.15 -4.09
C ARG A 36 -11.46 7.05 -4.53
N LEU A 37 -11.30 5.86 -3.99
CA LEU A 37 -12.02 4.66 -4.43
C LEU A 37 -12.70 3.90 -3.30
N GLY A 38 -12.56 4.35 -2.06
CA GLY A 38 -13.13 3.66 -0.90
C GLY A 38 -12.44 2.35 -0.54
N CYS A 39 -11.19 2.14 -0.98
CA CYS A 39 -10.42 0.96 -0.56
C CYS A 39 -10.20 0.97 0.96
N ALA A 40 -10.21 -0.20 1.58
CA ALA A 40 -10.00 -0.36 3.01
C ALA A 40 -8.56 -0.05 3.44
N ALA A 41 -7.58 -0.27 2.56
CA ALA A 41 -6.18 0.09 2.76
C ALA A 41 -5.44 0.26 1.42
N GLY A 42 -4.23 0.84 1.48
CA GLY A 42 -3.32 0.99 0.35
C GLY A 42 -1.92 0.49 0.65
N VAL A 43 -1.29 -0.22 -0.29
CA VAL A 43 0.10 -0.70 -0.19
C VAL A 43 0.88 -0.29 -1.43
N SER A 44 1.93 0.51 -1.26
CA SER A 44 2.80 0.97 -2.33
C SER A 44 4.18 0.33 -2.21
N CYS A 45 4.59 -0.40 -3.24
CA CYS A 45 5.95 -0.94 -3.36
C CYS A 45 6.73 -0.13 -4.41
N HIS A 46 7.88 0.43 -4.01
CA HIS A 46 8.75 1.26 -4.86
C HIS A 46 7.95 2.25 -5.76
N GLY A 47 7.06 3.01 -5.15
CA GLY A 47 6.21 3.96 -5.87
C GLY A 47 7.00 5.08 -6.55
N THR A 48 6.47 5.61 -7.65
CA THR A 48 7.02 6.77 -8.36
C THR A 48 6.13 7.98 -8.21
N GLN A 49 6.65 9.19 -8.44
CA GLN A 49 5.87 10.45 -8.41
C GLN A 49 5.09 10.68 -7.11
N MET A 50 5.59 10.13 -6.01
CA MET A 50 4.84 10.13 -4.75
C MET A 50 4.68 11.52 -4.15
N LEU A 51 5.63 12.45 -4.32
CA LEU A 51 5.55 13.83 -3.80
C LEU A 51 4.32 14.58 -4.31
N ASP A 52 3.90 14.32 -5.55
CA ASP A 52 2.74 14.95 -6.15
C ASP A 52 1.44 14.67 -5.37
N TYR A 53 1.42 13.59 -4.59
CA TYR A 53 0.26 13.12 -3.84
C TYR A 53 0.40 13.21 -2.33
N LEU A 54 1.49 13.81 -1.84
CA LEU A 54 1.76 13.91 -0.40
C LEU A 54 0.63 14.58 0.37
N ARG A 55 0.09 15.69 -0.17
CA ARG A 55 -1.04 16.41 0.44
C ARG A 55 -2.31 15.58 0.51
N ASP A 56 -2.59 14.82 -0.54
CA ASP A 56 -3.75 13.93 -0.55
C ASP A 56 -3.67 12.85 0.54
N LEU A 57 -2.45 12.37 0.86
CA LEU A 57 -2.23 11.40 1.91
C LEU A 57 -2.43 11.97 3.33
N GLU A 58 -2.26 13.25 3.52
CA GLU A 58 -2.50 13.90 4.82
C GLU A 58 -3.96 13.75 5.29
N ASP A 59 -4.91 13.63 4.36
CA ASP A 59 -6.33 13.46 4.65
C ASP A 59 -6.78 11.98 4.71
N VAL A 60 -5.93 11.02 4.32
CA VAL A 60 -6.25 9.60 4.37
C VAL A 60 -6.26 9.11 5.81
N ARG A 61 -7.33 8.42 6.22
CA ARG A 61 -7.47 7.83 7.56
C ARG A 61 -7.35 6.32 7.56
N ALA A 62 -7.56 5.68 6.43
CA ALA A 62 -7.35 4.25 6.27
C ALA A 62 -5.85 3.91 6.32
N PRO A 63 -5.48 2.66 6.67
CA PRO A 63 -4.11 2.21 6.68
C PRO A 63 -3.43 2.35 5.31
N VAL A 64 -2.24 2.92 5.29
CA VAL A 64 -1.38 3.03 4.11
C VAL A 64 0.00 2.50 4.48
N CYS A 65 0.49 1.55 3.70
CA CYS A 65 1.83 0.99 3.84
C CYS A 65 2.69 1.36 2.63
N ILE A 66 3.84 1.97 2.87
CA ILE A 66 4.77 2.44 1.85
C ILE A 66 6.11 1.73 2.05
N LEU A 67 6.59 1.07 0.99
CA LEU A 67 7.79 0.24 1.02
C LEU A 67 8.75 0.68 -0.07
N TRP A 68 9.96 1.11 0.32
CA TRP A 68 11.00 1.61 -0.58
C TRP A 68 12.37 1.05 -0.28
N GLY A 69 13.25 1.08 -1.29
CA GLY A 69 14.69 0.96 -1.11
C GLY A 69 15.35 2.32 -0.92
N ASP A 70 16.40 2.39 -0.11
CA ASP A 70 17.17 3.63 0.11
C ASP A 70 18.05 4.03 -1.09
N ARG A 71 18.23 3.11 -2.06
CA ARG A 71 18.89 3.36 -3.35
C ARG A 71 17.91 3.49 -4.52
N ASP A 72 16.64 3.70 -4.23
CA ASP A 72 15.64 3.93 -5.26
C ASP A 72 15.78 5.35 -5.82
N HIS A 73 16.20 5.44 -7.08
CA HIS A 73 16.36 6.74 -7.78
C HIS A 73 15.02 7.49 -7.98
N ARG A 74 13.88 6.83 -7.76
CA ARG A 74 12.54 7.43 -7.80
C ARG A 74 12.08 7.92 -6.43
N ALA A 75 12.84 7.59 -5.39
CA ALA A 75 12.64 8.09 -4.02
C ALA A 75 13.97 8.64 -3.47
N PRO A 76 14.50 9.77 -4.02
CA PRO A 76 15.67 10.42 -3.50
C PRO A 76 15.43 10.94 -2.07
N GLU A 77 16.46 11.42 -1.41
CA GLU A 77 16.44 11.70 0.03
C GLU A 77 15.35 12.73 0.45
N ASP A 78 15.05 13.71 -0.38
CA ASP A 78 13.98 14.68 -0.15
C ASP A 78 12.58 13.99 -0.13
N VAL A 79 12.34 13.06 -1.04
CA VAL A 79 11.11 12.25 -1.07
C VAL A 79 11.01 11.39 0.19
N LEU A 80 12.09 10.68 0.54
CA LEU A 80 12.13 9.83 1.73
C LEU A 80 11.91 10.64 3.01
N ASN A 81 12.51 11.82 3.12
CA ASN A 81 12.34 12.70 4.28
C ASN A 81 10.92 13.25 4.39
N ALA A 82 10.27 13.61 3.28
CA ALA A 82 8.87 14.04 3.28
C ALA A 82 7.96 12.93 3.80
N TYR A 83 8.18 11.69 3.39
CA TYR A 83 7.37 10.54 3.85
C TYR A 83 7.72 10.08 5.26
N ARG A 84 8.98 10.19 5.72
CA ARG A 84 9.34 10.01 7.13
C ARG A 84 8.59 11.01 8.01
N ALA A 85 8.55 12.28 7.61
CA ALA A 85 7.82 13.32 8.32
C ALA A 85 6.30 13.07 8.30
N LEU A 86 5.73 12.55 7.22
CA LEU A 86 4.32 12.16 7.17
C LEU A 86 4.04 10.99 8.13
N ALA A 87 4.81 9.91 8.05
CA ALA A 87 4.64 8.73 8.89
C ALA A 87 4.83 9.02 10.39
N SER A 88 5.69 9.98 10.74
CA SER A 88 5.87 10.40 12.14
C SER A 88 4.67 11.16 12.73
N ARG A 89 3.83 11.76 11.87
CA ARG A 89 2.64 12.52 12.27
C ARG A 89 1.33 11.72 12.18
N GLN A 90 1.32 10.64 11.41
CA GLN A 90 0.10 9.90 11.10
C GLN A 90 0.26 8.42 11.42
N ASN A 91 -0.44 7.93 12.43
CA ASN A 91 -0.38 6.53 12.88
C ASN A 91 -0.95 5.52 11.86
N ASN A 92 -1.67 6.00 10.85
CA ASN A 92 -2.20 5.16 9.77
C ASN A 92 -1.25 5.02 8.59
N VAL A 93 -0.11 5.72 8.59
CA VAL A 93 0.92 5.63 7.54
C VAL A 93 2.12 4.86 8.07
N GLU A 94 2.34 3.69 7.51
CA GLU A 94 3.49 2.83 7.78
C GLU A 94 4.52 2.98 6.68
N LEU A 95 5.77 3.26 7.02
CA LEU A 95 6.87 3.43 6.07
C LEU A 95 8.01 2.47 6.38
N HIS A 96 8.39 1.66 5.38
CA HIS A 96 9.56 0.79 5.42
C HIS A 96 10.56 1.20 4.36
N ILE A 97 11.81 1.40 4.77
CA ILE A 97 12.93 1.72 3.88
C ILE A 97 13.97 0.60 4.00
N PHE A 98 14.20 -0.09 2.90
CA PHE A 98 15.14 -1.22 2.83
C PHE A 98 16.54 -0.75 2.49
N PRO A 99 17.56 -1.12 3.29
CA PRO A 99 18.93 -0.69 3.03
C PRO A 99 19.50 -1.36 1.77
N SER A 100 20.19 -0.57 0.96
CA SER A 100 20.87 -0.98 -0.28
C SER A 100 19.96 -1.54 -1.38
N VAL A 101 18.66 -1.31 -1.29
CA VAL A 101 17.65 -1.80 -2.24
C VAL A 101 17.33 -0.72 -3.28
N GLN A 102 17.20 -1.14 -4.54
CA GLN A 102 16.95 -0.26 -5.69
C GLN A 102 15.48 -0.26 -6.11
N HIS A 103 15.14 0.65 -7.03
CA HIS A 103 13.85 0.65 -7.70
C HIS A 103 13.59 -0.66 -8.45
N GLY A 104 12.37 -1.20 -8.33
CA GLY A 104 11.99 -2.43 -9.03
C GLY A 104 12.35 -3.71 -8.27
N TYR A 105 12.70 -3.64 -6.99
CA TYR A 105 13.11 -4.81 -6.18
C TYR A 105 12.07 -5.95 -6.14
N MET A 106 10.82 -5.66 -6.43
CA MET A 106 9.74 -6.67 -6.49
C MET A 106 9.79 -7.53 -7.76
N MET A 107 10.50 -7.09 -8.81
CA MET A 107 10.41 -7.64 -10.16
C MET A 107 11.49 -8.70 -10.41
N GLN A 108 11.13 -9.98 -10.35
CA GLN A 108 12.04 -11.10 -10.62
C GLN A 108 12.69 -11.05 -12.00
N GLY A 109 12.01 -10.47 -13.00
CA GLY A 109 12.57 -10.25 -14.34
C GLY A 109 13.61 -9.14 -14.44
N MET A 110 13.95 -8.46 -13.35
CA MET A 110 14.95 -7.40 -13.27
C MET A 110 16.09 -7.79 -12.32
N PRO A 111 16.99 -8.72 -12.70
CA PRO A 111 17.95 -9.33 -11.78
C PRO A 111 18.89 -8.34 -11.09
N LYS A 112 19.16 -7.18 -11.70
CA LYS A 112 19.98 -6.11 -11.11
C LYS A 112 19.29 -5.33 -9.99
N ALA A 113 17.97 -5.30 -9.99
CA ALA A 113 17.16 -4.56 -9.03
C ALA A 113 16.44 -5.48 -8.03
N TYR A 114 16.19 -6.72 -8.42
CA TYR A 114 15.46 -7.69 -7.60
C TYR A 114 16.15 -7.95 -6.27
N ASP A 115 15.39 -7.81 -5.19
CA ASP A 115 15.82 -8.18 -3.84
C ASP A 115 14.78 -9.11 -3.21
N ALA A 116 15.19 -10.36 -2.99
CA ALA A 116 14.29 -11.40 -2.49
C ALA A 116 13.79 -11.10 -1.07
N ARG A 117 14.64 -10.52 -0.19
CA ARG A 117 14.28 -10.23 1.21
C ARG A 117 13.29 -9.08 1.30
N ALA A 118 13.56 -8.00 0.57
CA ALA A 118 12.66 -6.84 0.52
C ALA A 118 11.32 -7.24 -0.10
N ARG A 119 11.32 -8.06 -1.15
CA ARG A 119 10.10 -8.59 -1.77
C ARG A 119 9.30 -9.46 -0.80
N GLU A 120 9.94 -10.41 -0.14
CA GLU A 120 9.28 -11.31 0.81
C GLU A 120 8.66 -10.52 1.97
N PHE A 121 9.40 -9.56 2.54
CA PHE A 121 8.86 -8.68 3.57
C PHE A 121 7.64 -7.91 3.06
N SER A 122 7.74 -7.31 1.87
CA SER A 122 6.65 -6.51 1.29
C SER A 122 5.38 -7.34 1.07
N MET A 123 5.53 -8.56 0.55
CA MET A 123 4.40 -9.46 0.35
C MET A 123 3.79 -9.91 1.68
N ARG A 124 4.60 -10.30 2.67
CA ARG A 124 4.08 -10.64 4.01
C ARG A 124 3.34 -9.49 4.65
N ARG A 125 3.87 -8.26 4.53
CA ARG A 125 3.21 -7.09 5.11
C ARG A 125 1.89 -6.78 4.41
N ALA A 126 1.84 -6.86 3.08
CA ALA A 126 0.61 -6.69 2.33
C ALA A 126 -0.44 -7.73 2.71
N MET A 127 -0.05 -9.00 2.81
CA MET A 127 -0.96 -10.08 3.22
C MET A 127 -1.46 -9.89 4.66
N ALA A 128 -0.60 -9.46 5.59
CA ALA A 128 -1.02 -9.17 6.96
C ALA A 128 -2.10 -8.07 7.02
N ILE A 129 -2.00 -7.04 6.17
CA ILE A 129 -3.04 -6.01 6.06
C ILE A 129 -4.35 -6.62 5.54
N VAL A 130 -4.29 -7.48 4.53
CA VAL A 130 -5.48 -8.17 3.99
C VAL A 130 -6.14 -9.05 5.06
N ASP A 131 -5.34 -9.84 5.79
CA ASP A 131 -5.82 -10.75 6.83
C ASP A 131 -6.47 -9.99 8.00
N ASP A 132 -5.96 -8.82 8.36
CA ASP A 132 -6.56 -7.93 9.37
C ASP A 132 -8.01 -7.55 9.00
N PHE A 133 -8.23 -7.14 7.75
CA PHE A 133 -9.58 -6.81 7.28
C PHE A 133 -10.48 -8.04 7.16
N ARG A 134 -9.93 -9.18 6.77
CA ARG A 134 -10.64 -10.44 6.72
C ARG A 134 -11.15 -10.87 8.09
N SER A 135 -10.30 -10.79 9.11
CA SER A 135 -10.63 -11.13 10.50
C SER A 135 -11.72 -10.23 11.08
N ARG A 136 -11.59 -8.90 10.89
CA ARG A 136 -12.59 -7.92 11.36
C ARG A 136 -13.96 -8.14 10.73
N ASN A 137 -14.02 -8.51 9.45
CA ASN A 137 -15.29 -8.77 8.77
C ASN A 137 -15.95 -10.05 9.29
N VAL A 138 -15.18 -11.09 9.63
CA VAL A 138 -15.70 -12.32 10.28
C VAL A 138 -16.27 -12.00 11.66
N GLU A 139 -15.54 -11.23 12.48
CA GLU A 139 -16.03 -10.84 13.82
C GLU A 139 -17.32 -10.00 13.73
N LYS A 140 -17.40 -9.09 12.75
CA LYS A 140 -18.62 -8.30 12.50
C LYS A 140 -19.79 -9.19 12.12
N ALA A 141 -19.61 -10.11 11.20
CA ALA A 141 -20.66 -11.05 10.78
C ALA A 141 -21.17 -11.92 11.94
N ILE A 142 -20.28 -12.38 12.82
CA ILE A 142 -20.65 -13.14 14.02
C ILE A 142 -21.51 -12.30 14.97
N ARG A 143 -21.15 -11.04 15.21
CA ARG A 143 -21.92 -10.12 16.07
C ARG A 143 -23.30 -9.78 15.52
N GLU A 144 -23.44 -9.67 14.20
CA GLU A 144 -24.71 -9.37 13.54
C GLU A 144 -25.65 -10.58 13.49
N ALA A 145 -25.12 -11.80 13.66
CA ALA A 145 -25.88 -13.04 13.67
C ALA A 145 -26.30 -13.51 15.09
N SER A 146 -25.82 -12.83 16.14
CA SER A 146 -26.11 -13.13 17.56
C SER A 146 -27.17 -12.19 18.11
#